data_34bf80638c17290c173957df89984eb9
#
_entry.id   34bf80638c17290c173957df89984eb9
#
_cell.length_a   1.000
_cell.length_b   1.000
_cell.length_c   1.000
_cell.angle_alpha   90.00
_cell.angle_beta   90.00
_cell.angle_gamma   90.00
#
_symmetry.space_group_name_H-M   'P 1'
#
loop_
_entity.id
_entity.type
_entity.pdbx_description
1 polymer ?
#
loop_
_entity_poly.entity_id
_entity_poly.type
_entity_poly.pdbx_seq_one_letter_code
_entity_poly.pdbx_strand_id
1 'polypeptide(L)'
;MISVPARWSVAARCALVLLLMVGANSCGKSPQAKKTKQIKCDSDVDVDVAKPGNGVKKQAVYVCEGDTFTWNVPSGHHFAVVFNAGSPFTASSFSDQNPTATAQPQYGALTVYKYSITVDSNPPVDPQVVGGGN
;
A
#
# COMPACT_ATOMS: atom_id res chain seq x y z
N MET A 1 -53.47 -6.92 2.46
CA MET A 1 -53.43 -5.66 3.22
C MET A 1 -52.00 -5.34 3.51
N ILE A 2 -51.45 -4.43 2.74
CA ILE A 2 -50.01 -4.09 2.81
C ILE A 2 -49.96 -2.61 3.19
N SER A 3 -49.45 -2.32 4.38
CA SER A 3 -49.29 -0.98 4.90
C SER A 3 -47.88 -0.47 4.61
N VAL A 4 -47.81 0.69 3.93
CA VAL A 4 -46.57 1.41 3.62
C VAL A 4 -46.43 2.54 4.63
N PRO A 5 -45.31 2.69 5.34
CA PRO A 5 -45.12 3.86 6.19
C PRO A 5 -44.41 5.02 5.47
N ALA A 6 -44.88 6.17 5.87
CA ALA A 6 -44.64 7.51 5.36
C ALA A 6 -43.19 8.01 5.34
N ARG A 7 -42.93 8.82 4.29
CA ARG A 7 -41.75 9.67 4.13
C ARG A 7 -41.84 10.84 5.14
N TRP A 8 -40.80 11.02 5.92
CA TRP A 8 -40.60 12.21 6.73
C TRP A 8 -39.71 13.22 6.01
N SER A 9 -40.35 14.31 5.57
CA SER A 9 -39.65 15.51 5.10
C SER A 9 -39.29 16.38 6.29
N VAL A 10 -38.03 16.60 6.56
CA VAL A 10 -37.60 17.61 7.53
C VAL A 10 -37.23 18.87 6.76
N ALA A 11 -38.18 19.82 6.74
CA ALA A 11 -37.94 21.17 6.25
C ALA A 11 -37.23 21.98 7.34
N ALA A 12 -35.94 22.31 7.08
CA ALA A 12 -35.18 23.21 7.93
C ALA A 12 -35.65 24.66 7.72
N ARG A 13 -36.22 25.28 8.76
CA ARG A 13 -36.48 26.71 8.83
C ARG A 13 -35.22 27.45 9.23
N CYS A 14 -34.65 28.20 8.32
CA CYS A 14 -33.66 29.23 8.63
C CYS A 14 -34.37 30.44 9.23
N ALA A 15 -34.19 30.68 10.52
CA ALA A 15 -34.57 31.94 11.15
C ALA A 15 -33.45 32.95 10.95
N LEU A 16 -33.82 34.07 10.31
CA LEU A 16 -32.98 35.24 10.07
C LEU A 16 -32.84 36.01 11.39
N VAL A 17 -31.65 36.02 11.99
CA VAL A 17 -31.33 36.99 13.05
C VAL A 17 -30.21 37.89 12.53
N LEU A 18 -30.62 39.10 12.21
CA LEU A 18 -29.68 40.20 11.87
C LEU A 18 -29.16 40.76 13.19
N LEU A 19 -27.89 40.56 13.50
CA LEU A 19 -27.20 41.31 14.54
C LEU A 19 -25.91 41.86 13.97
N LEU A 20 -25.87 43.20 13.81
CA LEU A 20 -24.69 43.99 13.48
C LEU A 20 -23.72 43.94 14.65
N MET A 21 -22.52 43.35 14.43
CA MET A 21 -21.34 43.61 15.24
C MET A 21 -20.14 43.88 14.33
N VAL A 22 -19.66 45.09 14.48
CA VAL A 22 -18.44 45.61 13.90
C VAL A 22 -17.22 44.93 14.55
N GLY A 23 -16.22 44.59 13.74
CA GLY A 23 -14.83 44.54 14.16
C GLY A 23 -14.21 43.18 14.38
N ALA A 24 -13.34 42.83 13.52
CA ALA A 24 -11.97 42.32 13.63
C ALA A 24 -11.65 41.46 12.42
N ASN A 25 -10.90 42.04 11.48
CA ASN A 25 -10.19 41.30 10.46
C ASN A 25 -9.12 40.42 11.12
N SER A 26 -9.50 39.24 11.56
CA SER A 26 -8.55 38.18 11.87
C SER A 26 -8.34 37.37 10.60
N CYS A 27 -7.31 37.79 9.83
CA CYS A 27 -6.78 36.99 8.72
C CYS A 27 -6.17 35.71 9.30
N GLY A 28 -7.03 34.76 9.68
CA GLY A 28 -6.64 33.43 10.06
C GLY A 28 -6.04 32.77 8.83
N LYS A 29 -4.70 32.64 8.78
CA LYS A 29 -4.02 31.77 7.85
C LYS A 29 -4.65 30.38 8.00
N SER A 30 -5.43 29.98 7.02
CA SER A 30 -5.93 28.62 6.90
C SER A 30 -4.74 27.67 7.03
N PRO A 31 -4.78 26.69 7.94
CA PRO A 31 -3.68 25.74 8.04
C PRO A 31 -3.58 25.04 6.68
N GLN A 32 -2.47 25.30 5.98
CA GLN A 32 -2.18 24.62 4.73
C GLN A 32 -2.17 23.13 5.03
N ALA A 33 -3.11 22.39 4.48
CA ALA A 33 -3.12 20.95 4.53
C ALA A 33 -1.76 20.48 3.97
N LYS A 34 -0.94 19.87 4.83
CA LYS A 34 0.32 19.25 4.41
C LYS A 34 -0.04 18.30 3.30
N LYS A 35 0.49 18.53 2.09
CA LYS A 35 0.36 17.59 0.97
C LYS A 35 0.90 16.27 1.44
N THR A 36 0.03 15.33 1.75
CA THR A 36 0.41 13.95 2.06
C THR A 36 1.09 13.43 0.80
N LYS A 37 2.37 13.10 0.89
CA LYS A 37 3.12 12.53 -0.24
C LYS A 37 2.48 11.18 -0.56
N GLN A 38 1.77 11.13 -1.68
CA GLN A 38 1.15 9.89 -2.13
C GLN A 38 2.26 8.86 -2.40
N ILE A 39 2.19 7.72 -1.73
CA ILE A 39 3.13 6.62 -1.95
C ILE A 39 2.77 5.99 -3.29
N LYS A 40 3.76 5.87 -4.17
CA LYS A 40 3.61 5.14 -5.42
C LYS A 40 3.87 3.67 -5.16
N CYS A 41 2.90 2.82 -5.45
CA CYS A 41 3.04 1.37 -5.34
C CYS A 41 3.84 0.80 -6.51
N ASP A 42 4.62 -0.23 -6.22
CA ASP A 42 5.37 -1.00 -7.20
C ASP A 42 4.56 -2.24 -7.57
N SER A 43 4.52 -2.57 -8.84
CA SER A 43 3.88 -3.79 -9.35
C SER A 43 4.84 -4.96 -9.53
N ASP A 44 6.14 -4.68 -9.47
CA ASP A 44 7.17 -5.69 -9.73
C ASP A 44 8.54 -5.32 -9.17
N VAL A 45 9.42 -6.30 -9.14
CA VAL A 45 10.86 -6.14 -8.87
C VAL A 45 11.66 -7.13 -9.72
N ASP A 46 12.75 -6.64 -10.30
CA ASP A 46 13.68 -7.50 -11.02
C ASP A 46 14.59 -8.26 -10.05
N VAL A 47 14.72 -9.56 -10.26
CA VAL A 47 15.74 -10.41 -9.60
C VAL A 47 17.11 -10.04 -10.15
N ASP A 48 18.08 -9.79 -9.26
CA ASP A 48 19.42 -9.34 -9.64
C ASP A 48 20.36 -10.53 -9.88
N VAL A 49 20.36 -11.01 -11.10
CA VAL A 49 21.24 -12.11 -11.54
C VAL A 49 22.67 -11.65 -11.84
N ALA A 50 22.88 -10.36 -12.09
CA ALA A 50 24.21 -9.79 -12.32
C ALA A 50 24.98 -9.56 -11.02
N LYS A 51 24.24 -9.33 -9.92
CA LYS A 51 24.78 -9.17 -8.55
C LYS A 51 24.01 -10.07 -7.60
N PRO A 52 24.23 -11.37 -7.60
CA PRO A 52 23.43 -12.31 -6.81
C PRO A 52 23.38 -12.00 -5.32
N GLY A 53 24.42 -11.36 -4.77
CA GLY A 53 24.43 -10.90 -3.37
C GLY A 53 23.44 -9.79 -3.04
N ASN A 54 22.78 -9.19 -4.04
CA ASN A 54 21.69 -8.23 -3.81
C ASN A 54 20.30 -8.90 -3.80
N GLY A 55 20.15 -10.06 -4.45
CA GLY A 55 18.89 -10.79 -4.63
C GLY A 55 17.90 -10.09 -5.57
N VAL A 56 17.68 -8.80 -5.41
CA VAL A 56 16.81 -7.96 -6.25
C VAL A 56 17.46 -6.63 -6.55
N LYS A 57 17.11 -6.01 -7.69
CA LYS A 57 17.66 -4.71 -8.09
C LYS A 57 17.16 -3.56 -7.19
N LYS A 58 15.96 -3.66 -6.66
CA LYS A 58 15.37 -2.67 -5.74
C LYS A 58 15.16 -3.31 -4.37
N GLN A 59 15.96 -2.91 -3.38
CA GLN A 59 15.98 -3.52 -2.05
C GLN A 59 14.74 -3.24 -1.19
N ALA A 60 13.97 -2.19 -1.52
CA ALA A 60 12.70 -1.88 -0.88
C ALA A 60 11.65 -1.55 -1.94
N VAL A 61 10.52 -2.24 -1.91
CA VAL A 61 9.36 -2.03 -2.78
C VAL A 61 8.13 -1.75 -1.95
N TYR A 62 7.22 -0.93 -2.48
CA TYR A 62 5.95 -0.60 -1.85
C TYR A 62 4.82 -1.35 -2.55
N VAL A 63 4.01 -2.07 -1.80
CA VAL A 63 2.83 -2.78 -2.36
C VAL A 63 1.54 -2.22 -1.77
N CYS A 64 0.54 -2.03 -2.62
CA CYS A 64 -0.78 -1.58 -2.23
C CYS A 64 -1.77 -2.75 -2.20
N GLU A 65 -2.80 -2.59 -1.38
CA GLU A 65 -3.87 -3.57 -1.24
C GLU A 65 -4.49 -3.94 -2.59
N GLY A 66 -4.65 -5.23 -2.82
CA GLY A 66 -5.28 -5.78 -4.01
C GLY A 66 -4.43 -5.77 -5.27
N ASP A 67 -3.28 -5.09 -5.25
CA ASP A 67 -2.39 -5.06 -6.40
C ASP A 67 -1.68 -6.41 -6.59
N THR A 68 -1.45 -6.73 -7.86
CA THR A 68 -0.62 -7.87 -8.24
C THR A 68 0.83 -7.44 -8.27
N PHE A 69 1.69 -8.21 -7.58
CA PHE A 69 3.12 -7.99 -7.53
C PHE A 69 3.87 -9.17 -8.14
N THR A 70 4.94 -8.90 -8.91
CA THR A 70 5.68 -9.93 -9.64
C THR A 70 7.19 -9.80 -9.41
N TRP A 71 7.86 -10.91 -9.14
CA TRP A 71 9.32 -11.02 -9.19
C TRP A 71 9.73 -11.40 -10.62
N ASN A 72 10.39 -10.49 -11.32
CA ASN A 72 10.86 -10.75 -12.69
C ASN A 72 12.24 -11.41 -12.66
N VAL A 73 12.34 -12.62 -13.17
CA VAL A 73 13.60 -13.33 -13.32
C VAL A 73 13.94 -13.49 -14.81
N PRO A 74 15.20 -13.22 -15.23
CA PRO A 74 15.64 -13.48 -16.59
C PRO A 74 15.59 -14.98 -16.92
N SER A 75 15.35 -15.29 -18.19
CA SER A 75 15.31 -16.68 -18.66
C SER A 75 16.60 -17.44 -18.33
N GLY A 76 16.45 -18.67 -17.86
CA GLY A 76 17.55 -19.55 -17.50
C GLY A 76 18.08 -19.35 -16.07
N HIS A 77 17.49 -18.46 -15.29
CA HIS A 77 17.80 -18.28 -13.88
C HIS A 77 16.62 -18.70 -13.00
N HIS A 78 16.93 -19.08 -11.76
CA HIS A 78 15.97 -19.51 -10.76
C HIS A 78 16.04 -18.65 -9.52
N PHE A 79 14.90 -18.44 -8.87
CA PHE A 79 14.86 -17.78 -7.56
C PHE A 79 13.89 -18.48 -6.62
N ALA A 80 14.12 -18.30 -5.33
CA ALA A 80 13.19 -18.67 -4.28
C ALA A 80 13.09 -17.53 -3.26
N VAL A 81 11.86 -17.13 -2.94
CA VAL A 81 11.53 -16.11 -1.94
C VAL A 81 10.80 -16.76 -0.79
N VAL A 82 11.19 -16.43 0.44
CA VAL A 82 10.52 -16.89 1.67
C VAL A 82 10.35 -15.74 2.66
N PHE A 83 9.13 -15.52 3.11
CA PHE A 83 8.76 -14.60 4.19
C PHE A 83 8.68 -15.39 5.50
N ASN A 84 9.63 -15.18 6.43
CA ASN A 84 9.71 -15.95 7.68
C ASN A 84 8.86 -15.38 8.82
N ALA A 85 8.52 -14.10 8.78
CA ALA A 85 7.84 -13.38 9.86
C ALA A 85 6.60 -12.63 9.38
N GLY A 86 5.75 -13.30 8.60
CA GLY A 86 4.58 -12.70 7.97
C GLY A 86 4.87 -12.18 6.57
N SER A 87 3.83 -12.17 5.74
CA SER A 87 3.88 -11.76 4.33
C SER A 87 2.79 -10.73 4.05
N PRO A 88 3.04 -9.71 3.21
CA PRO A 88 1.98 -8.82 2.73
C PRO A 88 1.10 -9.49 1.66
N PHE A 89 1.41 -10.73 1.29
CA PHE A 89 0.72 -11.50 0.26
C PHE A 89 -0.05 -12.68 0.85
N THR A 90 -0.91 -13.29 0.04
CA THR A 90 -1.67 -14.50 0.42
C THR A 90 -0.79 -15.72 0.69
N ALA A 91 0.39 -15.77 0.06
CA ALA A 91 1.38 -16.80 0.29
C ALA A 91 2.64 -16.22 0.95
N SER A 92 3.44 -17.08 1.56
CA SER A 92 4.72 -16.71 2.18
C SER A 92 5.95 -17.18 1.40
N SER A 93 5.77 -17.86 0.27
CA SER A 93 6.88 -18.33 -0.58
C SER A 93 6.54 -18.21 -2.06
N PHE A 94 7.54 -17.85 -2.85
CA PHE A 94 7.43 -17.64 -4.30
C PHE A 94 8.70 -18.15 -5.00
N SER A 95 8.58 -18.44 -6.29
CA SER A 95 9.69 -18.95 -7.11
C SER A 95 9.47 -18.59 -8.59
N ASP A 96 10.41 -18.94 -9.44
CA ASP A 96 10.30 -18.82 -10.89
C ASP A 96 9.07 -19.57 -11.47
N GLN A 97 8.58 -20.60 -10.79
CA GLN A 97 7.34 -21.32 -11.17
C GLN A 97 6.06 -20.61 -10.68
N ASN A 98 6.16 -19.79 -9.64
CA ASN A 98 5.05 -19.03 -9.08
C ASN A 98 5.55 -17.63 -8.66
N PRO A 99 5.86 -16.74 -9.63
CA PRO A 99 6.52 -15.46 -9.37
C PRO A 99 5.58 -14.34 -8.99
N THR A 100 4.26 -14.57 -8.96
CA THR A 100 3.26 -13.53 -8.82
C THR A 100 2.45 -13.71 -7.53
N ALA A 101 2.15 -12.59 -6.89
CA ALA A 101 1.37 -12.54 -5.65
C ALA A 101 0.33 -11.43 -5.69
N THR A 102 -0.76 -11.60 -4.95
CA THR A 102 -1.72 -10.51 -4.69
C THR A 102 -1.50 -9.98 -3.28
N ALA A 103 -1.34 -8.67 -3.18
CA ALA A 103 -1.17 -8.01 -1.90
C ALA A 103 -2.48 -8.04 -1.10
N GLN A 104 -2.38 -8.44 0.16
CA GLN A 104 -3.52 -8.48 1.08
C GLN A 104 -3.87 -7.08 1.59
N PRO A 105 -5.11 -6.91 2.10
CA PRO A 105 -5.49 -5.69 2.79
C PRO A 105 -4.49 -5.35 3.91
N GLN A 106 -3.96 -4.12 3.87
CA GLN A 106 -3.05 -3.59 4.86
C GLN A 106 -3.76 -2.46 5.61
N TYR A 107 -4.17 -2.71 6.83
CA TYR A 107 -4.88 -1.73 7.64
C TYR A 107 -3.90 -0.92 8.50
N GLY A 108 -3.89 0.40 8.34
CA GLY A 108 -3.17 1.32 9.22
C GLY A 108 -1.77 1.71 8.74
N ALA A 109 -0.81 1.69 9.66
CA ALA A 109 0.55 2.18 9.40
C ALA A 109 1.32 1.28 8.43
N LEU A 110 2.29 1.89 7.72
CA LEU A 110 3.22 1.16 6.87
C LEU A 110 3.93 0.07 7.68
N THR A 111 3.87 -1.15 7.18
CA THR A 111 4.53 -2.32 7.78
C THR A 111 5.64 -2.81 6.87
N VAL A 112 6.81 -3.06 7.44
CA VAL A 112 7.96 -3.60 6.71
C VAL A 112 7.98 -5.12 6.87
N TYR A 113 7.98 -5.81 5.75
CA TYR A 113 8.11 -7.27 5.67
C TYR A 113 9.48 -7.61 5.07
N LYS A 114 10.31 -8.30 5.83
CA LYS A 114 11.56 -8.86 5.34
C LYS A 114 11.33 -10.24 4.74
N TYR A 115 12.04 -10.52 3.67
CA TYR A 115 12.03 -11.84 3.05
C TYR A 115 13.44 -12.25 2.69
N SER A 116 13.71 -13.55 2.68
CA SER A 116 14.94 -14.10 2.14
C SER A 116 14.74 -14.44 0.67
N ILE A 117 15.66 -14.05 -0.19
CA ILE A 117 15.69 -14.46 -1.59
C ILE A 117 17.00 -15.17 -1.90
N THR A 118 16.87 -16.34 -2.50
CA THR A 118 17.98 -17.11 -3.07
C THR A 118 17.90 -17.02 -4.60
N VAL A 119 19.00 -16.70 -5.25
CA VAL A 119 19.10 -16.63 -6.71
C VAL A 119 20.07 -17.69 -7.17
N ASP A 120 19.63 -18.63 -8.00
CA ASP A 120 20.37 -19.81 -8.42
C ASP A 120 20.90 -20.60 -7.19
N SER A 121 22.22 -20.78 -7.08
CA SER A 121 22.87 -21.47 -5.96
C SER A 121 23.59 -20.50 -5.02
N ASN A 122 23.30 -19.19 -5.08
CA ASN A 122 23.95 -18.20 -4.24
C ASN A 122 23.37 -18.19 -2.82
N PRO A 123 24.10 -17.71 -1.81
CA PRO A 123 23.58 -17.50 -0.48
C PRO A 123 22.35 -16.58 -0.47
N PRO A 124 21.39 -16.80 0.44
CA PRO A 124 20.22 -15.94 0.54
C PRO A 124 20.59 -14.52 0.99
N VAL A 125 19.80 -13.54 0.53
CA VAL A 125 19.86 -12.14 0.95
C VAL A 125 18.48 -11.68 1.40
N ASP A 126 18.41 -10.61 2.20
CA ASP A 126 17.21 -10.19 2.90
C ASP A 126 16.71 -8.79 2.48
N PRO A 127 16.13 -8.64 1.30
CA PRO A 127 15.43 -7.41 0.93
C PRO A 127 14.10 -7.25 1.68
N GLN A 128 13.37 -6.16 1.39
CA GLN A 128 12.12 -5.87 2.09
C GLN A 128 10.98 -5.41 1.16
N VAL A 129 9.76 -5.72 1.59
CA VAL A 129 8.52 -5.17 1.05
C VAL A 129 7.88 -4.30 2.10
N VAL A 130 7.35 -3.15 1.70
CA VAL A 130 6.58 -2.25 2.57
C VAL A 130 5.14 -2.29 2.12
N GLY A 131 4.26 -2.76 2.99
CA GLY A 131 2.82 -2.82 2.76
C GLY A 131 2.07 -1.86 3.67
N GLY A 132 0.91 -1.39 3.25
CA GLY A 132 0.05 -0.50 4.01
C GLY A 132 0.07 0.95 3.54
N GLY A 133 -0.65 1.80 4.27
CA GLY A 133 -0.60 3.25 4.05
C GLY A 133 -1.57 3.76 2.98
N ASN A 134 -2.82 3.33 3.01
CA ASN A 134 -3.94 4.00 2.33
C ASN A 134 -4.55 5.09 3.21
#